data_8ba8e3dd321f83687692c270b97f39a6
#
_entry.id   8ba8e3dd321f83687692c270b97f39a6
#
_cell.length_a   1.000
_cell.length_b   1.000
_cell.length_c   1.000
_cell.angle_alpha   90.00
_cell.angle_beta   90.00
_cell.angle_gamma   90.00
#
_symmetry.space_group_name_H-M   'P 1'
#
loop_
_entity.id
_entity.type
_entity.pdbx_description
1 polymer ?
#
loop_
_entity_poly.entity_id
_entity_poly.type
_entity_poly.pdbx_seq_one_letter_code
_entity_poly.pdbx_strand_id
1 'polypeptide(L)'
;EGVNFTNFYTPGYGSARTLNSEFCMNTGIYLPTTGKYVFDYVTNDYRQSIASRMVANGYSAEVFHYNTREFYSRGVFEPAMGYHQYNCYADYNSDKDALYDDCLLFDIPELNELFFREGQSFNTIITRSAHLSYKYNEVLSYWGLKKYPEYKGMTGNEETDCALLKARLVDDFFAELLLSLEEEGMLRNTV
;
A
#
# COMPACT_ATOMS: atom_id res chain seq x y z
N GLU A 1 -8.25 -17.99 -12.82
CA GLU A 1 -9.55 -18.20 -12.16
C GLU A 1 -9.66 -17.23 -10.99
N GLY A 2 -10.79 -16.55 -10.85
CA GLY A 2 -11.02 -15.57 -9.77
C GLY A 2 -12.26 -15.92 -8.97
N VAL A 3 -12.40 -15.32 -7.79
CA VAL A 3 -13.59 -15.43 -6.95
C VAL A 3 -14.42 -14.16 -7.11
N ASN A 4 -15.71 -14.33 -7.45
CA ASN A 4 -16.65 -13.22 -7.52
C ASN A 4 -17.48 -13.18 -6.22
N PHE A 5 -17.31 -12.13 -5.43
CA PHE A 5 -18.08 -11.89 -4.22
C PHE A 5 -19.39 -11.17 -4.57
N THR A 6 -20.52 -11.85 -4.47
CA THR A 6 -21.84 -11.29 -4.80
C THR A 6 -22.37 -10.30 -3.78
N ASN A 7 -21.81 -10.31 -2.56
CA ASN A 7 -22.17 -9.44 -1.44
C ASN A 7 -20.93 -8.71 -0.91
N PHE A 8 -20.25 -7.98 -1.80
CA PHE A 8 -19.11 -7.15 -1.43
C PHE A 8 -19.57 -5.71 -1.19
N TYR A 9 -19.26 -5.17 -0.03
CA TYR A 9 -19.62 -3.81 0.37
C TYR A 9 -18.36 -3.00 0.67
N THR A 10 -18.28 -1.81 0.09
CA THR A 10 -17.24 -0.84 0.47
C THR A 10 -17.67 -0.12 1.73
N PRO A 11 -16.89 -0.15 2.82
CA PRO A 11 -17.23 0.57 4.03
C PRO A 11 -17.23 2.07 3.76
N GLY A 12 -18.38 2.73 3.97
CA GLY A 12 -18.51 4.19 3.89
C GLY A 12 -18.18 4.81 5.23
N TYR A 13 -17.02 5.46 5.32
CA TYR A 13 -16.67 6.28 6.48
C TYR A 13 -16.88 7.75 6.14
N GLY A 14 -17.43 8.54 7.09
CA GLY A 14 -17.66 9.98 6.92
C GLY A 14 -16.40 10.81 6.68
N SER A 15 -15.23 10.27 6.97
CA SER A 15 -13.91 10.74 6.55
C SER A 15 -13.16 9.54 5.98
N ALA A 16 -13.42 9.20 4.72
CA ALA A 16 -12.77 8.08 4.04
C ALA A 16 -11.25 8.29 4.03
N ARG A 17 -10.54 7.60 4.91
CA ARG A 17 -9.08 7.57 4.97
C ARG A 17 -8.62 6.15 4.74
N THR A 18 -7.54 5.99 4.01
CA THR A 18 -6.92 4.69 3.72
C THR A 18 -6.70 3.89 5.00
N LEU A 19 -6.20 4.54 6.06
CA LEU A 19 -5.97 3.91 7.35
C LEU A 19 -7.21 3.25 7.98
N ASN A 20 -8.41 3.79 7.76
CA ASN A 20 -9.64 3.18 8.25
C ASN A 20 -9.92 1.85 7.53
N SER A 21 -9.61 1.79 6.23
CA SER A 21 -9.74 0.57 5.44
C SER A 21 -8.66 -0.45 5.82
N GLU A 22 -7.43 -0.02 6.00
CA GLU A 22 -6.32 -0.84 6.50
C GLU A 22 -6.68 -1.49 7.84
N PHE A 23 -7.20 -0.69 8.78
CA PHE A 23 -7.68 -1.19 10.06
C PHE A 23 -8.79 -2.23 9.92
N CYS A 24 -9.82 -1.92 9.15
CA CYS A 24 -10.95 -2.83 8.94
C CYS A 24 -10.51 -4.13 8.27
N MET A 25 -9.66 -4.06 7.24
CA MET A 25 -9.14 -5.23 6.54
C MET A 25 -8.32 -6.13 7.46
N ASN A 26 -7.45 -5.53 8.28
CA ASN A 26 -6.54 -6.28 9.14
C ASN A 26 -7.24 -6.87 10.37
N THR A 27 -8.16 -6.13 10.97
CA THR A 27 -8.80 -6.51 12.24
C THR A 27 -10.18 -7.12 12.09
N GLY A 28 -10.87 -6.91 10.97
CA GLY A 28 -12.28 -7.24 10.78
C GLY A 28 -13.26 -6.35 11.56
N ILE A 29 -12.77 -5.26 12.16
CA ILE A 29 -13.55 -4.35 13.01
C ILE A 29 -13.87 -3.08 12.24
N TYR A 30 -15.16 -2.70 12.19
CA TYR A 30 -15.58 -1.39 11.71
C TYR A 30 -15.31 -0.33 12.79
N LEU A 31 -14.72 0.79 12.38
CA LEU A 31 -14.53 1.92 13.29
C LEU A 31 -15.86 2.46 13.78
N PRO A 32 -15.98 2.80 15.08
CA PRO A 32 -17.18 3.43 15.61
C PRO A 32 -17.46 4.77 14.91
N THR A 33 -18.72 5.05 14.61
CA THR A 33 -19.18 6.30 13.97
C THR A 33 -19.18 7.51 14.90
N THR A 34 -18.59 7.40 16.08
CA THR A 34 -18.61 8.41 17.16
C THR A 34 -17.65 9.59 16.95
N GLY A 35 -17.07 9.75 15.76
CA GLY A 35 -16.17 10.86 15.44
C GLY A 35 -14.76 10.74 16.03
N LYS A 36 -14.44 9.66 16.72
CA LYS A 36 -13.08 9.36 17.16
C LYS A 36 -12.24 8.91 15.98
N TYR A 37 -10.98 9.31 16.00
CA TYR A 37 -10.01 8.85 14.99
C TYR A 37 -9.48 7.47 15.36
N VAL A 38 -9.02 6.74 14.34
CA VAL A 38 -8.38 5.43 14.54
C VAL A 38 -7.21 5.49 15.54
N PHE A 39 -6.52 6.62 15.64
CA PHE A 39 -5.43 6.86 16.60
C PHE A 39 -5.82 6.67 18.07
N ASP A 40 -7.10 6.88 18.41
CA ASP A 40 -7.59 6.67 19.78
C ASP A 40 -7.60 5.19 20.16
N TYR A 41 -7.41 4.31 19.19
CA TYR A 41 -7.46 2.86 19.35
C TYR A 41 -6.09 2.18 19.21
N VAL A 42 -5.02 2.94 19.03
CA VAL A 42 -3.65 2.42 18.83
C VAL A 42 -3.13 1.60 20.02
N THR A 43 -3.66 1.85 21.21
CA THR A 43 -3.25 1.15 22.44
C THR A 43 -4.03 -0.14 22.70
N ASN A 44 -4.97 -0.48 21.84
CA ASN A 44 -5.74 -1.72 21.98
C ASN A 44 -4.89 -2.94 21.61
N ASP A 45 -5.33 -4.09 22.06
CA ASP A 45 -4.73 -5.38 21.75
C ASP A 45 -5.46 -6.02 20.57
N TYR A 46 -4.77 -6.15 19.44
CA TYR A 46 -5.31 -6.70 18.21
C TYR A 46 -4.82 -8.13 17.91
N ARG A 47 -4.75 -9.00 18.92
CA ARG A 47 -4.31 -10.41 18.76
C ARG A 47 -5.09 -11.21 17.73
N GLN A 48 -6.27 -10.75 17.34
CA GLN A 48 -7.13 -11.43 16.36
C GLN A 48 -6.98 -10.82 14.94
N SER A 49 -6.15 -9.81 14.76
CA SER A 49 -5.83 -9.27 13.44
C SER A 49 -5.18 -10.33 12.55
N ILE A 50 -5.24 -10.13 11.23
CA ILE A 50 -4.58 -11.02 10.27
C ILE A 50 -3.07 -11.06 10.56
N ALA A 51 -2.43 -9.91 10.71
CA ALA A 51 -0.99 -9.83 10.97
C ALA A 51 -0.59 -10.56 12.26
N SER A 52 -1.31 -10.32 13.38
CA SER A 52 -1.05 -11.03 14.65
C SER A 52 -1.20 -12.54 14.52
N ARG A 53 -2.18 -13.00 13.76
CA ARG A 53 -2.39 -14.44 13.52
C ARG A 53 -1.30 -15.04 12.65
N MET A 54 -0.84 -14.31 11.63
CA MET A 54 0.28 -14.76 10.80
C MET A 54 1.55 -14.89 11.63
N VAL A 55 1.87 -13.87 12.45
CA VAL A 55 3.03 -13.91 13.35
C VAL A 55 2.94 -15.07 14.35
N ALA A 56 1.75 -15.32 14.94
CA ALA A 56 1.54 -16.44 15.83
C ALA A 56 1.72 -17.82 15.16
N ASN A 57 1.64 -17.88 13.83
CA ASN A 57 1.88 -19.08 13.02
C ASN A 57 3.29 -19.11 12.39
N GLY A 58 4.21 -18.25 12.82
CA GLY A 58 5.60 -18.29 12.41
C GLY A 58 5.93 -17.46 11.18
N TYR A 59 4.99 -16.66 10.67
CA TYR A 59 5.26 -15.72 9.57
C TYR A 59 5.96 -14.46 10.09
N SER A 60 6.83 -13.88 9.28
CA SER A 60 7.15 -12.46 9.42
C SER A 60 6.00 -11.63 8.84
N ALA A 61 5.68 -10.49 9.46
CA ALA A 61 4.62 -9.60 8.99
C ALA A 61 5.15 -8.17 8.89
N GLU A 62 5.14 -7.62 7.67
CA GLU A 62 5.71 -6.30 7.38
C GLU A 62 4.73 -5.44 6.59
N VAL A 63 4.82 -4.11 6.78
CA VAL A 63 4.10 -3.13 5.96
C VAL A 63 5.12 -2.29 5.19
N PHE A 64 4.83 -2.05 3.91
CA PHE A 64 5.65 -1.24 3.02
C PHE A 64 4.84 -0.09 2.43
N HIS A 65 5.36 1.13 2.53
CA HIS A 65 4.71 2.33 2.01
C HIS A 65 5.71 3.46 1.78
N TYR A 66 5.41 4.36 0.84
CA TYR A 66 6.25 5.51 0.54
C TYR A 66 6.25 6.58 1.66
N ASN A 67 5.16 6.72 2.41
CA ASN A 67 4.93 7.84 3.32
C ASN A 67 5.60 7.65 4.69
N THR A 68 5.84 8.76 5.38
CA THR A 68 6.54 8.75 6.67
C THR A 68 5.76 8.02 7.78
N ARG A 69 6.49 7.58 8.80
CA ARG A 69 5.93 6.86 9.95
C ARG A 69 4.90 7.67 10.73
N GLU A 70 5.06 9.01 10.72
CA GLU A 70 4.18 9.95 11.40
C GLU A 70 2.84 10.13 10.68
N PHE A 71 2.83 9.95 9.36
CA PHE A 71 1.62 10.10 8.57
C PHE A 71 0.60 9.02 8.95
N TYR A 72 -0.53 9.46 9.48
CA TYR A 72 -1.55 8.62 10.14
C TYR A 72 -1.02 7.81 11.33
N SER A 73 0.14 8.18 11.90
CA SER A 73 0.79 7.43 12.98
C SER A 73 1.02 5.96 12.65
N ARG A 74 1.22 5.61 11.37
CA ARG A 74 1.38 4.22 10.91
C ARG A 74 2.54 3.52 11.59
N GLY A 75 3.64 4.24 11.86
CA GLY A 75 4.79 3.67 12.58
C GLY A 75 4.49 3.11 13.97
N VAL A 76 3.35 3.51 14.57
CA VAL A 76 2.87 2.99 15.85
C VAL A 76 1.65 2.09 15.65
N PHE A 77 0.78 2.46 14.74
CA PHE A 77 -0.51 1.79 14.55
C PHE A 77 -0.38 0.43 13.87
N GLU A 78 0.48 0.30 12.85
CA GLU A 78 0.69 -0.98 12.17
C GLU A 78 1.31 -2.04 13.11
N PRO A 79 2.36 -1.72 13.90
CA PRO A 79 2.83 -2.64 14.94
C PRO A 79 1.75 -3.00 15.97
N ALA A 80 0.89 -2.06 16.37
CA ALA A 80 -0.22 -2.37 17.28
C ALA A 80 -1.21 -3.39 16.68
N MET A 81 -1.37 -3.39 15.35
CA MET A 81 -2.15 -4.38 14.62
C MET A 81 -1.42 -5.72 14.38
N GLY A 82 -0.19 -5.87 14.88
CA GLY A 82 0.55 -7.13 14.86
C GLY A 82 1.65 -7.25 13.82
N TYR A 83 1.90 -6.23 13.00
CA TYR A 83 3.07 -6.20 12.13
C TYR A 83 4.36 -6.00 12.94
N HIS A 84 5.46 -6.58 12.49
CA HIS A 84 6.76 -6.36 13.11
C HIS A 84 7.23 -4.93 12.93
N GLN A 85 7.05 -4.40 11.71
CA GLN A 85 7.51 -3.06 11.37
C GLN A 85 6.69 -2.44 10.23
N TYR A 86 6.61 -1.11 10.25
CA TYR A 86 6.20 -0.28 9.14
C TYR A 86 7.46 0.25 8.43
N ASN A 87 7.65 -0.14 7.19
CA ASN A 87 8.82 0.19 6.38
C ASN A 87 8.49 1.33 5.44
N CYS A 88 9.10 2.49 5.70
CA CYS A 88 8.88 3.71 4.96
C CYS A 88 9.99 3.89 3.91
N TYR A 89 9.64 4.07 2.63
CA TYR A 89 10.63 4.32 1.58
C TYR A 89 11.43 5.59 1.83
N ALA A 90 10.82 6.60 2.46
CA ALA A 90 11.48 7.86 2.79
C ALA A 90 12.61 7.72 3.83
N ASP A 91 12.66 6.62 4.58
CA ASP A 91 13.75 6.36 5.52
C ASP A 91 15.04 5.94 4.78
N TYR A 92 14.92 5.46 3.56
CA TYR A 92 16.01 4.90 2.75
C TYR A 92 16.37 5.75 1.54
N ASN A 93 15.45 6.60 1.07
CA ASN A 93 15.66 7.43 -0.11
C ASN A 93 15.36 8.91 0.20
N SER A 94 16.36 9.76 0.02
CA SER A 94 16.24 11.22 0.22
C SER A 94 15.68 11.98 -1.00
N ASP A 95 15.60 11.33 -2.16
CA ASP A 95 15.00 11.92 -3.36
C ASP A 95 13.47 11.89 -3.26
N LYS A 96 12.91 13.05 -2.95
CA LYS A 96 11.46 13.19 -2.77
C LYS A 96 10.66 12.94 -4.05
N ASP A 97 11.25 13.17 -5.21
CA ASP A 97 10.57 12.94 -6.49
C ASP A 97 10.51 11.43 -6.81
N ALA A 98 11.54 10.69 -6.46
CA ALA A 98 11.56 9.23 -6.61
C ALA A 98 10.52 8.53 -5.71
N LEU A 99 10.18 9.10 -4.56
CA LEU A 99 9.21 8.50 -3.62
C LEU A 99 7.79 8.32 -4.19
N TYR A 100 7.50 8.87 -5.36
CA TYR A 100 6.21 8.66 -6.04
C TYR A 100 6.13 7.35 -6.84
N ASP A 101 7.26 6.65 -7.00
CA ASP A 101 7.30 5.34 -7.65
C ASP A 101 7.18 4.22 -6.62
N ASP A 102 6.10 3.45 -6.69
CA ASP A 102 5.92 2.30 -5.81
C ASP A 102 6.95 1.19 -6.09
N CYS A 103 7.57 1.17 -7.28
CA CYS A 103 8.64 0.24 -7.64
C CYS A 103 9.93 0.43 -6.81
N LEU A 104 10.08 1.56 -6.09
CA LEU A 104 11.17 1.75 -5.13
C LEU A 104 11.28 0.65 -4.07
N LEU A 105 10.18 -0.07 -3.80
CA LEU A 105 10.23 -1.26 -2.95
C LEU A 105 11.29 -2.26 -3.41
N PHE A 106 11.46 -2.40 -4.72
CA PHE A 106 12.38 -3.36 -5.33
C PHE A 106 13.76 -2.76 -5.59
N ASP A 107 13.83 -1.44 -5.78
CA ASP A 107 15.07 -0.71 -6.08
C ASP A 107 15.91 -0.38 -4.83
N ILE A 108 15.29 -0.32 -3.65
CA ILE A 108 15.97 -0.03 -2.39
C ILE A 108 16.46 -1.36 -1.78
N PRO A 109 17.78 -1.61 -1.70
CA PRO A 109 18.31 -2.92 -1.31
C PRO A 109 17.78 -3.41 0.04
N GLU A 110 17.70 -2.53 1.03
CA GLU A 110 17.23 -2.87 2.39
C GLU A 110 15.76 -3.27 2.39
N LEU A 111 14.92 -2.65 1.56
CA LEU A 111 13.50 -3.00 1.45
C LEU A 111 13.31 -4.27 0.64
N ASN A 112 14.07 -4.44 -0.44
CA ASN A 112 14.09 -5.62 -1.27
C ASN A 112 14.48 -6.87 -0.45
N GLU A 113 15.61 -6.81 0.28
CA GLU A 113 16.06 -7.88 1.16
C GLU A 113 15.04 -8.23 2.24
N LEU A 114 14.36 -7.22 2.79
CA LEU A 114 13.34 -7.42 3.81
C LEU A 114 12.08 -8.06 3.22
N PHE A 115 11.70 -7.67 2.00
CA PHE A 115 10.51 -8.17 1.32
C PHE A 115 10.68 -9.63 0.86
N PHE A 116 11.85 -9.98 0.31
CA PHE A 116 12.18 -11.30 -0.21
C PHE A 116 12.95 -12.18 0.79
N ARG A 117 12.89 -11.86 2.08
CA ARG A 117 13.56 -12.66 3.12
C ARG A 117 13.19 -14.14 3.04
N GLU A 118 14.10 -15.00 3.44
CA GLU A 118 13.82 -16.42 3.60
C GLU A 118 12.74 -16.70 4.64
N GLY A 119 11.94 -17.74 4.39
CA GLY A 119 10.90 -18.21 5.28
C GLY A 119 9.50 -17.73 4.88
N GLN A 120 8.54 -17.90 5.80
CA GLN A 120 7.16 -17.49 5.58
C GLN A 120 6.99 -16.00 5.88
N SER A 121 6.43 -15.25 4.94
CA SER A 121 6.19 -13.82 5.09
C SER A 121 4.74 -13.45 4.78
N PHE A 122 4.23 -12.46 5.51
CA PHE A 122 2.97 -11.78 5.27
C PHE A 122 3.25 -10.29 5.07
N ASN A 123 3.33 -9.86 3.83
CA ASN A 123 3.68 -8.51 3.46
C ASN A 123 2.46 -7.73 2.99
N THR A 124 2.25 -6.55 3.57
CA THR A 124 1.22 -5.61 3.13
C THR A 124 1.88 -4.43 2.42
N ILE A 125 1.52 -4.20 1.18
CA ILE A 125 2.00 -3.07 0.39
C ILE A 125 0.87 -2.06 0.24
N ILE A 126 1.13 -0.82 0.65
CA ILE A 126 0.19 0.29 0.48
C ILE A 126 0.71 1.15 -0.65
N THR A 127 0.14 0.98 -1.85
CA THR A 127 0.55 1.71 -3.04
C THR A 127 0.16 3.18 -2.99
N ARG A 128 0.92 4.03 -3.66
CA ARG A 128 0.68 5.47 -3.82
C ARG A 128 0.15 5.81 -5.20
N SER A 129 0.52 5.07 -6.22
CA SER A 129 0.38 5.42 -7.64
C SER A 129 -1.05 5.74 -8.06
N ALA A 130 -2.08 5.16 -7.43
CA ALA A 130 -3.49 5.43 -7.73
C ALA A 130 -4.12 6.58 -6.94
N HIS A 131 -3.35 7.31 -6.11
CA HIS A 131 -3.91 8.31 -5.20
C HIS A 131 -4.52 9.52 -5.92
N LEU A 132 -5.59 10.10 -5.35
CA LEU A 132 -6.19 11.38 -5.77
C LEU A 132 -5.16 12.52 -5.69
N SER A 133 -5.35 13.65 -6.38
CA SER A 133 -6.45 13.99 -7.28
C SER A 133 -6.05 13.72 -8.73
N TYR A 134 -7.03 13.58 -9.63
CA TYR A 134 -6.80 13.31 -11.04
C TYR A 134 -6.73 14.61 -11.83
N LYS A 135 -5.61 15.36 -11.66
CA LYS A 135 -5.31 16.60 -12.36
C LYS A 135 -3.86 16.62 -12.84
N TYR A 136 -3.60 17.20 -14.01
CA TYR A 136 -2.26 17.23 -14.60
C TYR A 136 -1.22 17.94 -13.73
N ASN A 137 -1.63 18.97 -12.98
CA ASN A 137 -0.75 19.73 -12.10
C ASN A 137 -0.61 19.15 -10.70
N GLU A 138 -1.26 18.03 -10.41
CA GLU A 138 -1.04 17.27 -9.18
C GLU A 138 0.30 16.52 -9.29
N VAL A 139 1.06 16.46 -8.21
CA VAL A 139 2.45 16.00 -8.18
C VAL A 139 2.62 14.61 -8.80
N LEU A 140 1.77 13.65 -8.42
CA LEU A 140 1.85 12.27 -8.90
C LEU A 140 1.51 12.17 -10.40
N SER A 141 0.47 12.90 -10.85
CA SER A 141 0.12 12.96 -12.26
C SER A 141 1.23 13.65 -13.07
N TYR A 142 1.80 14.73 -12.55
CA TYR A 142 2.90 15.43 -13.18
C TYR A 142 4.14 14.54 -13.34
N TRP A 143 4.49 13.78 -12.29
CA TRP A 143 5.58 12.82 -12.35
C TRP A 143 5.29 11.69 -13.35
N GLY A 144 4.10 11.11 -13.30
CA GLY A 144 3.68 10.04 -14.22
C GLY A 144 3.67 10.50 -15.68
N LEU A 145 3.28 11.75 -15.97
CA LEU A 145 3.33 12.32 -17.33
C LEU A 145 4.75 12.54 -17.85
N LYS A 146 5.76 12.62 -16.99
CA LYS A 146 7.17 12.59 -17.45
C LYS A 146 7.55 11.19 -17.97
N LYS A 147 7.02 10.14 -17.35
CA LYS A 147 7.24 8.74 -17.75
C LYS A 147 6.37 8.37 -18.96
N TYR A 148 5.12 8.81 -18.97
CA TYR A 148 4.09 8.47 -19.98
C TYR A 148 3.38 9.72 -20.52
N PRO A 149 4.04 10.55 -21.34
CA PRO A 149 3.48 11.81 -21.83
C PRO A 149 2.27 11.63 -22.76
N GLU A 150 2.09 10.45 -23.36
CA GLU A 150 0.98 10.13 -24.26
C GLU A 150 -0.40 10.13 -23.59
N TYR A 151 -0.45 10.01 -22.25
CA TYR A 151 -1.71 10.07 -21.52
C TYR A 151 -2.29 11.48 -21.42
N LYS A 152 -1.48 12.52 -21.67
CA LYS A 152 -1.97 13.89 -21.62
C LYS A 152 -2.79 14.24 -22.87
N GLY A 153 -4.07 14.52 -22.67
CA GLY A 153 -5.01 14.83 -23.74
C GLY A 153 -5.53 13.61 -24.51
N MET A 154 -5.24 12.41 -24.04
CA MET A 154 -5.56 11.14 -24.69
C MET A 154 -7.07 10.95 -24.91
N THR A 155 -7.89 11.30 -23.94
CA THR A 155 -9.35 11.15 -24.00
C THR A 155 -10.08 12.47 -24.20
N GLY A 156 -9.37 13.60 -24.11
CA GLY A 156 -9.94 14.93 -24.08
C GLY A 156 -10.56 15.33 -22.73
N ASN A 157 -10.44 14.48 -21.71
CA ASN A 157 -10.88 14.75 -20.34
C ASN A 157 -9.72 14.53 -19.36
N GLU A 158 -9.30 15.60 -18.68
CA GLU A 158 -8.14 15.60 -17.78
C GLU A 158 -8.26 14.56 -16.67
N GLU A 159 -9.44 14.44 -16.05
CA GLU A 159 -9.67 13.50 -14.94
C GLU A 159 -9.52 12.05 -15.42
N THR A 160 -10.08 11.74 -16.58
CA THR A 160 -9.98 10.40 -17.20
C THR A 160 -8.54 10.09 -17.60
N ASP A 161 -7.85 11.04 -18.24
CA ASP A 161 -6.45 10.88 -18.64
C ASP A 161 -5.56 10.58 -17.42
N CYS A 162 -5.73 11.34 -16.33
CA CYS A 162 -4.98 11.13 -15.10
C CYS A 162 -5.34 9.81 -14.41
N ALA A 163 -6.60 9.39 -14.47
CA ALA A 163 -7.00 8.09 -13.91
C ALA A 163 -6.37 6.93 -14.68
N LEU A 164 -6.34 6.99 -16.00
CA LEU A 164 -5.70 5.99 -16.85
C LEU A 164 -4.18 5.97 -16.64
N LEU A 165 -3.55 7.14 -16.57
CA LEU A 165 -2.12 7.27 -16.26
C LEU A 165 -1.79 6.58 -14.92
N LYS A 166 -2.55 6.87 -13.86
CA LYS A 166 -2.32 6.31 -12.53
C LYS A 166 -2.60 4.81 -12.48
N ALA A 167 -3.58 4.32 -13.23
CA ALA A 167 -3.77 2.89 -13.42
C ALA A 167 -2.56 2.23 -14.10
N ARG A 168 -1.96 2.91 -15.09
CA ARG A 168 -0.72 2.43 -15.73
C ARG A 168 0.44 2.32 -14.74
N LEU A 169 0.61 3.29 -13.85
CA LEU A 169 1.66 3.24 -12.82
C LEU A 169 1.47 2.08 -11.85
N VAL A 170 0.22 1.77 -11.51
CA VAL A 170 -0.11 0.58 -10.69
C VAL A 170 0.19 -0.71 -11.46
N ASP A 171 -0.11 -0.75 -12.76
CA ASP A 171 0.20 -1.89 -13.63
C ASP A 171 1.71 -2.14 -13.72
N ASP A 172 2.52 -1.08 -13.84
CA ASP A 172 3.98 -1.17 -13.79
C ASP A 172 4.47 -1.80 -12.47
N PHE A 173 3.91 -1.34 -11.34
CA PHE A 173 4.26 -1.90 -10.04
C PHE A 173 3.93 -3.40 -9.95
N PHE A 174 2.76 -3.82 -10.42
CA PHE A 174 2.40 -5.24 -10.42
C PHE A 174 3.28 -6.07 -11.36
N ALA A 175 3.65 -5.52 -12.51
CA ALA A 175 4.57 -6.19 -13.42
C ALA A 175 5.93 -6.42 -12.76
N GLU A 176 6.48 -5.41 -12.10
CA GLU A 176 7.74 -5.48 -11.36
C GLU A 176 7.66 -6.49 -10.20
N LEU A 177 6.57 -6.44 -9.41
CA LEU A 177 6.34 -7.39 -8.32
C LEU A 177 6.36 -8.85 -8.81
N LEU A 178 5.65 -9.13 -9.91
CA LEU A 178 5.59 -10.50 -10.44
C LEU A 178 6.93 -10.96 -11.00
N LEU A 179 7.66 -10.07 -11.69
CA LEU A 179 9.01 -10.36 -12.20
C LEU A 179 9.98 -10.64 -11.06
N SER A 180 10.00 -9.79 -10.04
CA SER A 180 10.86 -9.97 -8.86
C SER A 180 10.55 -11.26 -8.10
N LEU A 181 9.26 -11.59 -7.93
CA LEU A 181 8.85 -12.87 -7.32
C LEU A 181 9.27 -14.09 -8.16
N GLU A 182 9.29 -13.97 -9.49
CA GLU A 182 9.75 -15.03 -10.39
C GLU A 182 11.26 -15.19 -10.30
N GLU A 183 12.01 -14.08 -10.33
CA GLU A 183 13.47 -14.06 -10.22
C GLU A 183 13.96 -14.66 -8.90
N GLU A 184 13.28 -14.37 -7.80
CA GLU A 184 13.54 -14.95 -6.48
C GLU A 184 13.00 -16.37 -6.30
N GLY A 185 12.34 -16.93 -7.33
CA GLY A 185 11.75 -18.27 -7.28
C GLY A 185 10.56 -18.43 -6.32
N MET A 186 9.99 -17.32 -5.87
CA MET A 186 8.93 -17.27 -4.86
C MET A 186 7.52 -17.27 -5.46
N LEU A 187 7.35 -16.94 -6.74
CA LEU A 187 6.05 -16.74 -7.38
C LEU A 187 5.08 -17.93 -7.20
N ARG A 188 5.58 -19.16 -7.26
CA ARG A 188 4.75 -20.38 -7.12
C ARG A 188 4.24 -20.61 -5.70
N ASN A 189 4.90 -20.03 -4.71
CA ASN A 189 4.60 -20.20 -3.29
C ASN A 189 3.96 -18.92 -2.69
N THR A 190 3.67 -17.94 -3.53
CA THR A 190 3.00 -16.68 -3.15
C THR A 190 1.51 -16.76 -3.49
N VAL A 191 0.66 -16.26 -2.58
CA VAL A 191 -0.81 -16.28 -2.67
C VAL A 191 -1.34 -14.86 -2.71
#